data_1874c91c9514aa5b741fc82a83e2b442
#
_entry.id   1874c91c9514aa5b741fc82a83e2b442
#
_cell.length_a   1.000
_cell.length_b   1.000
_cell.length_c   1.000
_cell.angle_alpha   90.00
_cell.angle_beta   90.00
_cell.angle_gamma   90.00
#
_symmetry.space_group_name_H-M   'P 1'
#
loop_
_entity.id
_entity.type
_entity.pdbx_description
1 polymer ?
#
loop_
_entity_poly.entity_id
_entity_poly.type
_entity_poly.pdbx_seq_one_letter_code
_entity_poly.pdbx_strand_id
1 'polypeptide(L)'
;MNENLIQVLWVEDDPQITKTYPLEAVQYGIQLVPFSCWEDAEKALEADFKRWSAIILDAKCKYKRDSLDNAAVFLTQAIHAIDMICALHHRILPWYVLSGGSEEELNDLIID
;
A
#
# COMPACT_ATOMS: atom_id res chain seq x y z
N MET A 1 13.29 7.12 -19.73
CA MET A 1 14.03 6.27 -18.79
C MET A 1 13.28 6.18 -17.50
N ASN A 2 13.09 4.98 -17.02
CA ASN A 2 12.20 4.75 -15.90
C ASN A 2 12.90 4.63 -14.55
N GLU A 3 14.23 4.70 -14.56
CA GLU A 3 14.99 4.56 -13.32
C GLU A 3 14.74 5.69 -12.31
N ASN A 4 14.15 6.79 -12.77
CA ASN A 4 13.86 7.91 -11.88
C ASN A 4 12.43 7.93 -11.34
N LEU A 5 11.66 6.91 -11.65
CA LEU A 5 10.30 6.84 -11.14
C LEU A 5 10.29 6.58 -9.63
N ILE A 6 9.40 7.26 -8.94
CA ILE A 6 9.15 7.02 -7.53
C ILE A 6 8.40 5.71 -7.39
N GLN A 7 8.92 4.77 -6.61
CA GLN A 7 8.33 3.45 -6.44
C GLN A 7 7.37 3.47 -5.25
N VAL A 8 6.12 3.12 -5.50
CA VAL A 8 5.11 3.08 -4.45
C VAL A 8 4.54 1.66 -4.35
N LEU A 9 4.65 1.08 -3.18
CA LEU A 9 4.08 -0.23 -2.88
C LEU A 9 2.59 -0.04 -2.62
N TRP A 10 1.76 -0.82 -3.30
CA TRP A 10 0.33 -0.56 -3.33
C TRP A 10 -0.44 -1.86 -3.11
N VAL A 11 -1.25 -1.92 -2.05
CA VAL A 11 -2.07 -3.09 -1.77
C VAL A 11 -3.47 -2.84 -2.35
N GLU A 12 -3.77 -3.52 -3.43
CA GLU A 12 -5.01 -3.34 -4.18
C GLU A 12 -5.32 -4.64 -4.93
N ASP A 13 -6.53 -5.13 -4.80
CA ASP A 13 -6.90 -6.41 -5.41
C ASP A 13 -7.88 -6.29 -6.58
N ASP A 14 -8.38 -5.11 -6.90
CA ASP A 14 -9.30 -4.92 -8.02
C ASP A 14 -8.51 -4.89 -9.33
N PRO A 15 -8.70 -5.88 -10.23
CA PRO A 15 -7.93 -5.93 -11.47
C PRO A 15 -8.12 -4.73 -12.38
N GLN A 16 -9.29 -4.11 -12.37
CA GLN A 16 -9.53 -2.94 -13.22
C GLN A 16 -8.73 -1.74 -12.73
N ILE A 17 -8.67 -1.58 -11.43
CA ILE A 17 -7.91 -0.49 -10.81
C ILE A 17 -6.42 -0.70 -11.01
N THR A 18 -5.92 -1.93 -10.82
CA THR A 18 -4.50 -2.21 -10.97
C THR A 18 -4.02 -2.12 -12.41
N LYS A 19 -4.92 -2.18 -13.37
CA LYS A 19 -4.58 -1.99 -14.78
C LYS A 19 -4.59 -0.53 -15.19
N THR A 20 -5.45 0.27 -14.59
CA THR A 20 -5.73 1.64 -15.03
C THR A 20 -4.88 2.68 -14.33
N TYR A 21 -4.85 2.63 -13.01
CA TYR A 21 -4.19 3.66 -12.20
C TYR A 21 -2.68 3.76 -12.44
N PRO A 22 -1.95 2.64 -12.62
CA PRO A 22 -0.51 2.77 -12.89
C PRO A 22 -0.19 3.53 -14.16
N LEU A 23 -1.04 3.44 -15.19
CA LEU A 23 -0.83 4.16 -16.44
C LEU A 23 -0.91 5.67 -16.23
N GLU A 24 -1.82 6.10 -15.36
CA GLU A 24 -1.98 7.50 -15.03
C GLU A 24 -0.86 7.98 -14.11
N ALA A 25 -0.50 7.18 -13.13
CA ALA A 25 0.52 7.53 -12.16
C ALA A 25 1.88 7.77 -12.80
N VAL A 26 2.20 7.01 -13.84
CA VAL A 26 3.49 7.13 -14.52
C VAL A 26 3.67 8.51 -15.15
N GLN A 27 2.59 9.18 -15.50
CA GLN A 27 2.65 10.53 -16.05
C GLN A 27 3.13 11.54 -15.02
N TYR A 28 3.05 11.20 -13.74
CA TYR A 28 3.50 12.04 -12.65
C TYR A 28 4.82 11.56 -12.05
N GLY A 29 5.49 10.64 -12.73
CA GLY A 29 6.77 10.11 -12.27
C GLY A 29 6.63 9.08 -11.16
N ILE A 30 5.48 8.43 -11.04
CA ILE A 30 5.21 7.45 -10.00
C ILE A 30 4.95 6.09 -10.62
N GLN A 31 5.64 5.07 -10.10
CA GLN A 31 5.38 3.69 -10.47
C GLN A 31 4.62 3.02 -9.32
N LEU A 32 3.35 2.73 -9.55
CA LEU A 32 2.54 1.97 -8.59
C LEU A 32 2.77 0.48 -8.83
N VAL A 33 3.18 -0.23 -7.78
CA VAL A 33 3.44 -1.67 -7.88
C VAL A 33 2.39 -2.39 -7.04
N PRO A 34 1.38 -3.01 -7.67
CA PRO A 34 0.25 -3.58 -6.93
C PRO A 34 0.54 -4.97 -6.37
N PHE A 35 -0.02 -5.22 -5.20
CA PHE A 35 -0.05 -6.53 -4.56
C PHE A 35 -1.47 -6.80 -4.13
N SER A 36 -1.96 -8.01 -4.32
CA SER A 36 -3.35 -8.33 -4.07
C SER A 36 -3.70 -8.54 -2.60
N CYS A 37 -2.69 -8.66 -1.74
CA CYS A 37 -2.90 -8.80 -0.31
C CYS A 37 -1.68 -8.26 0.44
N TRP A 38 -1.87 -8.01 1.75
CA TRP A 38 -0.77 -7.47 2.55
C TRP A 38 0.39 -8.44 2.69
N GLU A 39 0.13 -9.73 2.83
CA GLU A 39 1.20 -10.70 3.00
C GLU A 39 2.22 -10.63 1.87
N ASP A 40 1.74 -10.53 0.63
CA ASP A 40 2.63 -10.43 -0.52
C ASP A 40 3.38 -9.10 -0.54
N ALA A 41 2.68 -8.01 -0.19
CA ALA A 41 3.30 -6.70 -0.13
C ALA A 41 4.36 -6.63 0.96
N GLU A 42 4.09 -7.24 2.10
CA GLU A 42 5.04 -7.27 3.21
C GLU A 42 6.34 -7.97 2.80
N LYS A 43 6.24 -9.07 2.08
CA LYS A 43 7.43 -9.78 1.59
C LYS A 43 8.25 -8.90 0.66
N ALA A 44 7.58 -8.16 -0.21
CA ALA A 44 8.27 -7.25 -1.13
C ALA A 44 8.92 -6.09 -0.37
N LEU A 45 8.25 -5.59 0.66
CA LEU A 45 8.77 -4.51 1.49
C LEU A 45 10.04 -4.96 2.23
N GLU A 46 10.01 -6.15 2.82
CA GLU A 46 11.15 -6.66 3.56
C GLU A 46 12.31 -7.04 2.64
N ALA A 47 12.02 -7.53 1.45
CA ALA A 47 13.05 -7.97 0.52
C ALA A 47 13.90 -6.80 0.01
N ASP A 48 13.30 -5.62 -0.17
CA ASP A 48 14.01 -4.48 -0.72
C ASP A 48 13.41 -3.17 -0.19
N PHE A 49 13.61 -2.94 1.11
CA PHE A 49 13.00 -1.79 1.78
C PHE A 49 13.37 -0.46 1.13
N LYS A 50 14.62 -0.32 0.69
CA LYS A 50 15.12 0.94 0.14
C LYS A 50 14.49 1.32 -1.20
N ARG A 51 13.90 0.36 -1.87
CA ARG A 51 13.24 0.59 -3.16
C ARG A 51 12.03 1.52 -3.04
N TRP A 52 11.33 1.45 -1.92
CA TRP A 52 10.01 2.05 -1.78
C TRP A 52 10.07 3.45 -1.20
N SER A 53 9.28 4.36 -1.79
CA SER A 53 9.17 5.75 -1.31
C SER A 53 7.88 5.99 -0.53
N ALA A 54 6.89 5.14 -0.70
CA ALA A 54 5.62 5.25 0.00
C ALA A 54 4.85 3.94 -0.10
N ILE A 55 3.82 3.81 0.73
CA ILE A 55 2.94 2.66 0.74
C ILE A 55 1.51 3.16 0.66
N ILE A 56 0.68 2.55 -0.21
CA ILE A 56 -0.74 2.85 -0.27
C ILE A 56 -1.50 1.57 0.06
N LEU A 57 -2.43 1.66 0.99
CA LEU A 57 -3.23 0.53 1.45
C LEU A 57 -4.69 0.76 1.06
N ASP A 58 -5.29 -0.20 0.35
CA ASP A 58 -6.72 -0.18 0.10
C ASP A 58 -7.40 -0.80 1.30
N ALA A 59 -8.30 -0.04 1.94
CA ALA A 59 -8.97 -0.48 3.15
C ALA A 59 -9.81 -1.75 2.96
N LYS A 60 -10.13 -2.10 1.72
CA LYS A 60 -10.93 -3.28 1.42
C LYS A 60 -10.10 -4.53 1.19
N CYS A 61 -8.79 -4.40 1.15
CA CYS A 61 -7.93 -5.56 0.94
C CYS A 61 -7.85 -6.43 2.19
N LYS A 62 -7.21 -7.57 2.04
CA LYS A 62 -7.08 -8.57 3.08
C LYS A 62 -5.62 -8.76 3.45
N TYR A 63 -5.38 -9.29 4.63
CA TYR A 63 -4.03 -9.65 5.04
C TYR A 63 -3.46 -10.74 4.14
N LYS A 64 -4.23 -11.81 3.96
CA LYS A 64 -3.89 -12.92 3.08
C LYS A 64 -4.93 -13.04 1.99
N ARG A 65 -4.54 -13.60 0.86
CA ARG A 65 -5.42 -13.72 -0.30
C ARG A 65 -6.77 -14.36 0.03
N ASP A 66 -6.78 -15.42 0.80
CA ASP A 66 -8.00 -16.16 1.12
C ASP A 66 -8.54 -15.87 2.52
N SER A 67 -8.07 -14.78 3.12
CA SER A 67 -8.47 -14.41 4.47
C SER A 67 -9.90 -13.89 4.49
N LEU A 68 -10.59 -14.14 5.60
CA LEU A 68 -11.91 -13.59 5.87
C LEU A 68 -11.82 -12.36 6.78
N ASP A 69 -10.64 -11.83 6.98
CA ASP A 69 -10.43 -10.65 7.82
C ASP A 69 -11.19 -9.46 7.29
N ASN A 70 -11.66 -8.61 8.19
CA ASN A 70 -12.28 -7.35 7.79
C ASN A 70 -11.19 -6.26 7.64
N ALA A 71 -11.61 -5.10 7.14
CA ALA A 71 -10.69 -3.99 6.88
C ALA A 71 -9.94 -3.55 8.13
N ALA A 72 -10.60 -3.52 9.28
CA ALA A 72 -9.96 -3.09 10.51
C ALA A 72 -8.81 -4.02 10.91
N VAL A 73 -9.01 -5.32 10.78
CA VAL A 73 -7.96 -6.30 11.10
C VAL A 73 -6.79 -6.14 10.14
N PHE A 74 -7.07 -6.05 8.84
CA PHE A 74 -6.05 -5.87 7.84
C PHE A 74 -5.22 -4.60 8.10
N LEU A 75 -5.89 -3.47 8.29
CA LEU A 75 -5.19 -2.20 8.47
C LEU A 75 -4.36 -2.18 9.74
N THR A 76 -4.89 -2.71 10.83
CA THR A 76 -4.16 -2.76 12.09
C THR A 76 -2.87 -3.56 11.94
N GLN A 77 -2.96 -4.72 11.33
CA GLN A 77 -1.80 -5.58 11.12
C GLN A 77 -0.80 -4.97 10.17
N ALA A 78 -1.27 -4.36 9.08
CA ALA A 78 -0.39 -3.75 8.09
C ALA A 78 0.36 -2.57 8.67
N ILE A 79 -0.34 -1.68 9.37
CA ILE A 79 0.28 -0.50 9.95
C ILE A 79 1.31 -0.88 11.02
N HIS A 80 0.97 -1.86 11.85
CA HIS A 80 1.90 -2.34 12.85
C HIS A 80 3.17 -2.91 12.21
N ALA A 81 3.00 -3.71 11.16
CA ALA A 81 4.14 -4.29 10.44
C ALA A 81 4.99 -3.20 9.79
N ILE A 82 4.37 -2.18 9.21
CA ILE A 82 5.11 -1.07 8.60
C ILE A 82 5.96 -0.36 9.66
N ASP A 83 5.37 -0.08 10.83
CA ASP A 83 6.10 0.57 11.91
C ASP A 83 7.29 -0.25 12.36
N MET A 84 7.11 -1.56 12.49
CA MET A 84 8.18 -2.46 12.91
C MET A 84 9.32 -2.48 11.88
N ILE A 85 8.97 -2.58 10.60
CA ILE A 85 9.97 -2.62 9.54
C ILE A 85 10.71 -1.29 9.44
N CYS A 86 9.99 -0.18 9.54
CA CYS A 86 10.62 1.14 9.53
C CYS A 86 11.58 1.32 10.69
N ALA A 87 11.19 0.86 11.88
CA ALA A 87 12.06 0.94 13.04
C ALA A 87 13.34 0.12 12.84
N LEU A 88 13.19 -1.07 12.26
CA LEU A 88 14.33 -1.93 11.99
C LEU A 88 15.34 -1.29 11.03
N HIS A 89 14.85 -0.55 10.06
CA HIS A 89 15.71 0.10 9.06
C HIS A 89 16.02 1.55 9.38
N HIS A 90 15.58 2.05 10.52
CA HIS A 90 15.83 3.44 10.95
C HIS A 90 15.40 4.45 9.90
N ARG A 91 14.27 4.19 9.25
CA ARG A 91 13.78 5.06 8.19
C ARG A 91 12.26 5.12 8.26
N ILE A 92 11.71 6.32 8.14
CA ILE A 92 10.27 6.52 8.09
C ILE A 92 9.81 6.40 6.64
N LEU A 93 8.79 5.57 6.42
CA LEU A 93 8.21 5.37 5.10
C LEU A 93 6.75 5.81 5.18
N PRO A 94 6.35 6.86 4.45
CA PRO A 94 4.97 7.34 4.53
C PRO A 94 4.00 6.30 3.99
N TRP A 95 2.84 6.21 4.61
CA TRP A 95 1.79 5.31 4.16
C TRP A 95 0.47 6.04 4.13
N TYR A 96 -0.40 5.62 3.22
CA TYR A 96 -1.70 6.22 3.00
C TYR A 96 -2.74 5.14 2.89
N VAL A 97 -3.96 5.44 3.36
CA VAL A 97 -5.07 4.50 3.29
C VAL A 97 -6.12 5.07 2.34
N LEU A 98 -6.51 4.26 1.36
CA LEU A 98 -7.61 4.60 0.46
C LEU A 98 -8.77 3.66 0.76
N SER A 99 -9.96 4.25 0.96
CA SER A 99 -11.16 3.43 1.07
C SER A 99 -11.83 3.45 -0.29
N GLY A 100 -12.52 2.57 -0.73
CA GLY A 100 -13.26 2.66 -1.97
C GLY A 100 -14.53 3.49 -1.83
N GLY A 101 -14.68 4.17 -0.69
CA GLY A 101 -15.86 4.93 -0.38
C GLY A 101 -15.70 6.43 -0.60
N SER A 102 -16.35 7.20 0.24
CA SER A 102 -16.34 8.65 0.13
C SER A 102 -15.06 9.24 0.69
N GLU A 103 -14.80 10.47 0.30
CA GLU A 103 -13.70 11.26 0.82
C GLU A 103 -13.81 11.42 2.34
N GLU A 104 -15.04 11.54 2.83
CA GLU A 104 -15.32 11.63 4.25
C GLU A 104 -14.88 10.37 4.99
N GLU A 105 -15.18 9.21 4.41
CA GLU A 105 -14.75 7.93 4.98
C GLU A 105 -13.24 7.81 5.03
N LEU A 106 -12.56 8.27 4.01
CA LEU A 106 -11.12 8.29 3.95
C LEU A 106 -10.55 9.17 5.05
N ASN A 107 -11.12 10.34 5.25
CA ASN A 107 -10.67 11.26 6.29
C ASN A 107 -10.80 10.65 7.69
N ASP A 108 -11.89 9.92 7.93
CA ASP A 108 -12.09 9.24 9.22
C ASP A 108 -11.02 8.21 9.50
N LEU A 109 -10.52 7.54 8.46
CA LEU A 109 -9.47 6.54 8.61
C LEU A 109 -8.09 7.16 8.86
N ILE A 110 -7.82 8.32 8.28
CA ILE A 110 -6.50 8.92 8.30
C ILE A 110 -6.30 9.82 9.51
N ILE A 111 -7.32 10.56 9.92
CA ILE A 111 -7.19 11.59 10.95
C ILE A 111 -6.98 11.00 12.34
N ASP A 112 -7.49 9.83 12.58
CA ASP A 112 -7.24 9.16 13.85
C ASP A 112 -5.82 8.59 13.89
#